data_8805f2fa6820504cee036c5aa6636fb6
#
_entry.id   8805f2fa6820504cee036c5aa6636fb6
#
_cell.length_a   1.000
_cell.length_b   1.000
_cell.length_c   1.000
_cell.angle_alpha   90.00
_cell.angle_beta   90.00
_cell.angle_gamma   90.00
#
_symmetry.space_group_name_H-M   'P 1'
#
loop_
_entity.id
_entity.type
_entity.pdbx_description
1 polymer ?
#
loop_
_entity_poly.entity_id
_entity_poly.type
_entity_poly.pdbx_seq_one_letter_code
_entity_poly.pdbx_strand_id
1 'polypeptide(L)'
;MRGGTANCTVVISDAPISCPLIYEADAVIAMNLPSLTKFESLVKKDAKLFINSSLIAADTTRDDVEFIKIPANETAISLGNERAANIVMLGAIVAKTNVVKMESIEHVLEIVFSGAKAKLLPLNKKALMTCVK
;
A
#
# COMPACT_ATOMS: atom_id res chain seq x y z
N MET A 1 22.15 7.42 -5.85
CA MET A 1 21.27 8.26 -6.69
C MET A 1 19.85 8.19 -6.11
N ARG A 2 19.29 9.32 -5.84
CA ARG A 2 17.90 9.44 -5.38
C ARG A 2 17.09 10.06 -6.51
N GLY A 3 16.15 9.33 -7.04
CA GLY A 3 15.29 9.78 -8.14
C GLY A 3 15.12 8.66 -9.14
N GLY A 4 14.03 8.03 -9.10
CA GLY A 4 13.64 6.87 -9.89
C GLY A 4 12.55 6.10 -9.17
N THR A 5 12.05 5.08 -9.80
CA THR A 5 11.05 4.20 -9.19
C THR A 5 11.75 3.16 -8.32
N ALA A 6 11.54 3.23 -7.00
CA ALA A 6 11.84 2.12 -6.10
C ALA A 6 10.64 1.20 -6.03
N ASN A 7 10.85 -0.11 -6.01
CA ASN A 7 9.77 -1.08 -5.89
C ASN A 7 10.14 -2.23 -4.96
N CYS A 8 9.13 -2.91 -4.47
CA CYS A 8 9.24 -4.12 -3.68
C CYS A 8 8.13 -5.08 -4.11
N THR A 9 8.46 -6.35 -4.22
CA THR A 9 7.48 -7.41 -4.49
C THR A 9 7.35 -8.31 -3.28
N VAL A 10 6.12 -8.59 -2.88
CA VAL A 10 5.79 -9.50 -1.79
C VAL A 10 4.94 -10.63 -2.35
N VAL A 11 5.36 -11.86 -2.12
CA VAL A 11 4.62 -13.07 -2.50
C VAL A 11 4.17 -13.78 -1.23
N ILE A 12 2.89 -14.07 -1.13
CA ILE A 12 2.28 -14.79 -0.01
C ILE A 12 1.65 -16.06 -0.55
N SER A 13 1.99 -17.21 0.02
CA SER A 13 1.50 -18.51 -0.42
C SER A 13 1.46 -19.50 0.75
N ASP A 14 0.50 -20.41 0.73
CA ASP A 14 0.44 -21.56 1.65
C ASP A 14 1.43 -22.67 1.24
N ALA A 15 1.93 -22.63 0.00
CA ALA A 15 2.93 -23.54 -0.51
C ALA A 15 4.33 -22.91 -0.52
N PRO A 16 5.42 -23.70 -0.49
CA PRO A 16 6.76 -23.15 -0.61
C PRO A 16 6.95 -22.32 -1.89
N ILE A 17 7.56 -21.15 -1.72
CA ILE A 17 7.83 -20.22 -2.82
C ILE A 17 9.23 -20.49 -3.36
N SER A 18 9.31 -21.16 -4.51
CA SER A 18 10.59 -21.50 -5.15
C SER A 18 11.19 -20.33 -5.93
N CYS A 19 10.38 -19.40 -6.39
CA CYS A 19 10.84 -18.21 -7.11
C CYS A 19 9.97 -17.00 -6.75
N PRO A 20 10.56 -15.92 -6.20
CA PRO A 20 9.82 -14.70 -5.86
C PRO A 20 9.60 -13.77 -7.07
N LEU A 21 10.11 -14.11 -8.24
CA LEU A 21 9.91 -13.32 -9.45
C LEU A 21 8.48 -13.51 -9.95
N ILE A 22 7.81 -12.41 -10.22
CA ILE A 22 6.45 -12.42 -10.75
C ILE A 22 6.41 -11.64 -12.07
N TYR A 23 5.56 -12.08 -12.99
CA TYR A 23 5.29 -11.39 -14.25
C TYR A 23 3.98 -10.62 -14.19
N GLU A 24 3.09 -11.03 -13.31
CA GLU A 24 1.79 -10.40 -13.07
C GLU A 24 1.52 -10.37 -11.57
N ALA A 25 0.81 -9.33 -11.12
CA ALA A 25 0.49 -9.13 -9.71
C ALA A 25 -1.02 -9.13 -9.46
N ASP A 26 -1.44 -9.72 -8.35
CA ASP A 26 -2.83 -9.68 -7.88
C ASP A 26 -3.21 -8.32 -7.29
N ALA A 27 -2.20 -7.53 -6.90
CA ALA A 27 -2.36 -6.14 -6.49
C ALA A 27 -1.07 -5.37 -6.81
N VAL A 28 -1.23 -4.17 -7.34
CA VAL A 28 -0.13 -3.20 -7.52
C VAL A 28 -0.48 -1.94 -6.75
N ILE A 29 0.50 -1.38 -6.07
CA ILE A 29 0.38 -0.14 -5.31
C ILE A 29 1.33 0.89 -5.90
N ALA A 30 0.79 1.98 -6.43
CA ALA A 30 1.57 3.09 -6.95
C ALA A 30 1.47 4.29 -6.01
N MET A 31 2.60 4.69 -5.44
CA MET A 31 2.67 5.84 -4.54
C MET A 31 2.92 7.16 -5.26
N ASN A 32 3.39 7.11 -6.50
CA ASN A 32 3.63 8.29 -7.34
C ASN A 32 3.38 7.98 -8.82
N LEU A 33 3.28 9.01 -9.64
CA LEU A 33 2.97 8.87 -11.06
C LEU A 33 3.99 8.05 -11.87
N PRO A 34 5.32 8.22 -11.70
CA PRO A 34 6.29 7.35 -12.40
C PRO A 34 6.11 5.86 -12.09
N SER A 35 5.73 5.53 -10.86
CA SER A 35 5.45 4.15 -10.47
C SER A 35 4.17 3.63 -11.12
N LEU A 36 3.13 4.43 -11.19
CA LEU A 36 1.89 4.05 -11.90
C LEU A 36 2.21 3.73 -13.36
N THR A 37 2.84 4.64 -14.07
CA THR A 37 3.19 4.47 -15.49
C THR A 37 4.03 3.22 -15.74
N LYS A 38 4.96 2.91 -14.83
CA LYS A 38 5.87 1.77 -14.98
C LYS A 38 5.22 0.43 -14.65
N PHE A 39 4.35 0.38 -13.64
CA PHE A 39 3.90 -0.87 -13.05
C PHE A 39 2.43 -1.22 -13.30
N GLU A 40 1.62 -0.32 -13.85
CA GLU A 40 0.20 -0.64 -14.13
C GLU A 40 0.01 -1.84 -15.07
N SER A 41 0.97 -2.07 -15.98
CA SER A 41 0.94 -3.22 -16.90
C SER A 41 1.13 -4.57 -16.21
N LEU A 42 1.68 -4.59 -15.00
CA LEU A 42 1.90 -5.82 -14.22
C LEU A 42 0.64 -6.31 -13.49
N VAL A 43 -0.40 -5.50 -13.43
CA VAL A 43 -1.67 -5.90 -12.78
C VAL A 43 -2.34 -6.96 -13.61
N LYS A 44 -2.69 -8.10 -13.03
CA LYS A 44 -3.51 -9.13 -13.68
C LYS A 44 -4.87 -8.56 -14.07
N LYS A 45 -5.48 -9.15 -15.09
CA LYS A 45 -6.88 -8.90 -15.39
C LYS A 45 -7.76 -9.17 -14.15
N ASP A 46 -8.74 -8.30 -13.91
CA ASP A 46 -9.67 -8.35 -12.77
C ASP A 46 -9.00 -8.22 -11.38
N ALA A 47 -7.72 -7.86 -11.35
CA ALA A 47 -6.98 -7.60 -10.12
C ALA A 47 -7.05 -6.12 -9.70
N LYS A 48 -6.38 -5.76 -8.61
CA LYS A 48 -6.50 -4.45 -7.97
C LYS A 48 -5.30 -3.55 -8.24
N LEU A 49 -5.57 -2.30 -8.61
CA LEU A 49 -4.57 -1.25 -8.76
C LEU A 49 -4.89 -0.13 -7.76
N PHE A 50 -4.06 -0.02 -6.74
CA PHE A 50 -4.15 1.05 -5.73
C PHE A 50 -3.25 2.21 -6.11
N ILE A 51 -3.76 3.41 -6.04
CA ILE A 51 -2.95 4.62 -6.24
C ILE A 51 -3.08 5.59 -5.06
N ASN A 52 -2.01 6.31 -4.81
CA ASN A 52 -2.01 7.45 -3.90
C ASN A 52 -2.56 8.69 -4.63
N SER A 53 -3.84 8.94 -4.52
CA SER A 53 -4.51 10.03 -5.23
C SER A 53 -4.08 11.43 -4.78
N SER A 54 -3.42 11.55 -3.63
CA SER A 54 -2.80 12.82 -3.20
C SER A 54 -1.66 13.27 -4.12
N LEU A 55 -0.96 12.33 -4.76
CA LEU A 55 0.21 12.58 -5.62
C LEU A 55 -0.03 12.21 -7.08
N ILE A 56 -1.06 11.45 -7.37
CA ILE A 56 -1.39 10.95 -8.71
C ILE A 56 -2.76 11.49 -9.10
N ALA A 57 -2.78 12.45 -10.01
CA ALA A 57 -4.01 12.99 -10.57
C ALA A 57 -4.51 12.20 -11.80
N ALA A 58 -3.64 11.37 -12.38
CA ALA A 58 -3.96 10.58 -13.56
C ALA A 58 -4.82 9.37 -13.23
N ASP A 59 -5.63 8.94 -14.20
CA ASP A 59 -6.35 7.67 -14.16
C ASP A 59 -5.53 6.57 -14.87
N THR A 60 -5.88 5.31 -14.59
CA THR A 60 -5.31 4.19 -15.35
C THR A 60 -5.83 4.19 -16.78
N THR A 61 -5.01 3.69 -17.70
CA THR A 61 -5.42 3.44 -19.09
C THR A 61 -6.15 2.11 -19.24
N ARG A 62 -6.24 1.32 -18.17
CA ARG A 62 -6.81 -0.03 -18.17
C ARG A 62 -8.23 -0.02 -17.61
N ASP A 63 -9.12 -0.69 -18.34
CA ASP A 63 -10.52 -0.89 -17.98
C ASP A 63 -10.80 -2.30 -17.41
N ASP A 64 -9.78 -3.16 -17.42
CA ASP A 64 -9.85 -4.55 -16.97
C ASP A 64 -9.32 -4.76 -15.54
N VAL A 65 -9.15 -3.70 -14.75
CA VAL A 65 -8.66 -3.75 -13.38
C VAL A 65 -9.55 -2.94 -12.44
N GLU A 66 -9.61 -3.34 -11.17
CA GLU A 66 -10.26 -2.55 -10.13
C GLU A 66 -9.32 -1.40 -9.71
N PHE A 67 -9.65 -0.18 -10.10
CA PHE A 67 -8.84 1.02 -9.84
C PHE A 67 -9.30 1.70 -8.55
N ILE A 68 -8.42 1.73 -7.55
CA ILE A 68 -8.73 2.21 -6.20
C ILE A 68 -7.86 3.42 -5.87
N LYS A 69 -8.50 4.56 -5.66
CA LYS A 69 -7.86 5.84 -5.29
C LYS A 69 -7.86 6.01 -3.79
N ILE A 70 -6.70 6.18 -3.18
CA ILE A 70 -6.53 6.43 -1.75
C ILE A 70 -5.78 7.75 -1.54
N PRO A 71 -6.37 8.76 -0.88
CA PRO A 71 -5.71 10.05 -0.62
C PRO A 71 -4.76 9.91 0.59
N ALA A 72 -3.69 9.13 0.43
CA ALA A 72 -2.84 8.71 1.54
C ALA A 72 -2.12 9.87 2.24
N ASN A 73 -1.56 10.82 1.48
CA ASN A 73 -0.87 11.97 2.08
C ASN A 73 -1.84 12.93 2.78
N GLU A 74 -2.96 13.27 2.14
CA GLU A 74 -3.97 14.15 2.76
C GLU A 74 -4.51 13.55 4.06
N THR A 75 -4.79 12.25 4.05
CA THR A 75 -5.24 11.51 5.23
C THR A 75 -4.18 11.53 6.33
N ALA A 76 -2.92 11.25 6.00
CA ALA A 76 -1.82 11.25 6.96
C ALA A 76 -1.58 12.66 7.56
N ILE A 77 -1.65 13.71 6.74
CA ILE A 77 -1.54 15.11 7.18
C ILE A 77 -2.67 15.44 8.17
N SER A 78 -3.90 15.04 7.87
CA SER A 78 -5.05 15.28 8.77
C SER A 78 -4.89 14.59 10.13
N LEU A 79 -4.12 13.50 10.20
CA LEU A 79 -3.77 12.81 11.42
C LEU A 79 -2.54 13.42 12.14
N GLY A 80 -1.88 14.40 11.53
CA GLY A 80 -0.76 15.12 12.11
C GLY A 80 0.63 14.64 11.71
N ASN A 81 0.75 13.68 10.78
CA ASN A 81 2.06 13.21 10.34
C ASN A 81 2.02 12.64 8.91
N GLU A 82 2.49 13.42 7.94
CA GLU A 82 2.56 13.02 6.54
C GLU A 82 3.32 11.70 6.30
N ARG A 83 4.31 11.38 7.16
CA ARG A 83 5.09 10.14 7.06
C ARG A 83 4.25 8.87 7.27
N ALA A 84 3.05 9.00 7.82
CA ALA A 84 2.14 7.87 7.99
C ALA A 84 1.35 7.50 6.71
N ALA A 85 1.58 8.18 5.59
CA ALA A 85 0.89 7.91 4.31
C ALA A 85 1.05 6.45 3.85
N ASN A 86 2.21 5.83 4.06
CA ASN A 86 2.44 4.43 3.77
C ASN A 86 1.56 3.49 4.62
N ILE A 87 1.31 3.84 5.87
CA ILE A 87 0.46 3.05 6.78
C ILE A 87 -1.02 3.22 6.41
N VAL A 88 -1.44 4.41 6.01
CA VAL A 88 -2.79 4.64 5.46
C VAL A 88 -3.02 3.75 4.25
N MET A 89 -2.07 3.73 3.32
CA MET A 89 -2.14 2.88 2.13
C MET A 89 -2.16 1.39 2.50
N LEU A 90 -1.32 0.96 3.44
CA LEU A 90 -1.29 -0.42 3.92
C LEU A 90 -2.64 -0.85 4.50
N GLY A 91 -3.28 -0.01 5.30
CA GLY A 91 -4.61 -0.28 5.86
C GLY A 91 -5.66 -0.47 4.77
N ALA A 92 -5.66 0.41 3.76
CA ALA A 92 -6.58 0.30 2.63
C ALA A 92 -6.38 -1.00 1.84
N ILE A 93 -5.13 -1.38 1.58
CA ILE A 93 -4.78 -2.62 0.85
C ILE A 93 -5.26 -3.84 1.62
N VAL A 94 -4.95 -3.94 2.90
CA VAL A 94 -5.35 -5.08 3.74
C VAL A 94 -6.87 -5.17 3.83
N ALA A 95 -7.57 -4.06 4.00
CA ALA A 95 -9.04 -4.02 4.05
C ALA A 95 -9.69 -4.49 2.73
N LYS A 96 -9.09 -4.16 1.59
CA LYS A 96 -9.63 -4.49 0.27
C LYS A 96 -9.24 -5.86 -0.25
N THR A 97 -8.10 -6.40 0.19
CA THR A 97 -7.57 -7.67 -0.32
C THR A 97 -7.72 -8.82 0.67
N ASN A 98 -7.80 -8.55 1.97
CA ASN A 98 -7.81 -9.54 3.04
C ASN A 98 -6.65 -10.56 2.96
N VAL A 99 -5.51 -10.15 2.39
CA VAL A 99 -4.32 -11.04 2.24
C VAL A 99 -3.73 -11.47 3.58
N VAL A 100 -3.91 -10.62 4.61
CA VAL A 100 -3.54 -10.90 6.00
C VAL A 100 -4.62 -10.35 6.92
N LYS A 101 -4.62 -10.79 8.17
CA LYS A 101 -5.54 -10.25 9.18
C LYS A 101 -5.06 -8.87 9.65
N MET A 102 -6.01 -7.95 9.88
CA MET A 102 -5.70 -6.61 10.38
C MET A 102 -4.99 -6.65 11.73
N GLU A 103 -5.39 -7.58 12.62
CA GLU A 103 -4.75 -7.77 13.94
C GLU A 103 -3.27 -8.13 13.81
N SER A 104 -2.90 -8.89 12.75
CA SER A 104 -1.50 -9.22 12.50
C SER A 104 -0.68 -8.00 12.14
N ILE A 105 -1.25 -7.07 11.37
CA ILE A 105 -0.59 -5.80 11.04
C ILE A 105 -0.46 -4.92 12.29
N GLU A 106 -1.50 -4.82 13.12
CA GLU A 106 -1.43 -4.07 14.37
C GLU A 106 -0.33 -4.60 15.29
N HIS A 107 -0.22 -5.92 15.40
CA HIS A 107 0.84 -6.55 16.20
C HIS A 107 2.24 -6.23 15.64
N VAL A 108 2.42 -6.26 14.33
CA VAL A 108 3.69 -5.87 13.70
C VAL A 108 4.01 -4.40 13.94
N LEU A 109 2.99 -3.51 13.88
CA LEU A 109 3.19 -2.10 14.20
C LEU A 109 3.69 -1.89 15.64
N GLU A 110 3.18 -2.66 16.60
CA GLU A 110 3.64 -2.62 18.00
C GLU A 110 5.13 -2.99 18.13
N ILE A 111 5.58 -3.95 17.32
CA ILE A 111 6.99 -4.35 17.29
C ILE A 111 7.85 -3.26 16.62
N VAL A 112 7.42 -2.76 15.45
CA VAL A 112 8.16 -1.75 14.67
C VAL A 112 8.25 -0.41 15.39
N PHE A 113 7.17 0.02 16.02
CA PHE A 113 7.09 1.27 16.78
C PHE A 113 7.25 1.04 18.27
N SER A 114 8.27 0.30 18.68
CA SER A 114 8.67 0.07 20.05
C SER A 114 9.84 0.97 20.47
N GLY A 115 10.13 1.04 21.76
CA GLY A 115 11.25 1.81 22.29
C GLY A 115 11.13 3.30 21.99
N ALA A 116 12.15 3.89 21.38
CA ALA A 116 12.19 5.32 21.06
C ALA A 116 11.09 5.77 20.08
N LYS A 117 10.54 4.85 19.29
CA LYS A 117 9.47 5.10 18.32
C LYS A 117 8.06 4.90 18.88
N ALA A 118 7.93 4.48 20.14
CA ALA A 118 6.64 4.16 20.75
C ALA A 118 5.63 5.32 20.72
N LYS A 119 6.10 6.56 20.69
CA LYS A 119 5.28 7.77 20.58
C LYS A 119 4.46 7.83 19.29
N LEU A 120 4.93 7.15 18.23
CA LEU A 120 4.31 7.16 16.92
C LEU A 120 3.25 6.05 16.75
N LEU A 121 3.21 5.09 17.67
CA LEU A 121 2.32 3.94 17.58
C LEU A 121 0.83 4.31 17.54
N PRO A 122 0.30 5.19 18.44
CA PRO A 122 -1.12 5.54 18.41
C PRO A 122 -1.56 6.18 17.10
N LEU A 123 -0.72 7.06 16.55
CA LEU A 123 -0.97 7.73 15.27
C LEU A 123 -0.97 6.72 14.11
N ASN A 124 0.00 5.82 14.08
CA ASN A 124 0.10 4.80 13.03
C ASN A 124 -1.04 3.78 13.12
N LYS A 125 -1.52 3.42 14.31
CA LYS A 125 -2.73 2.61 14.46
C LYS A 125 -3.97 3.32 13.90
N LYS A 126 -4.13 4.62 14.16
CA LYS A 126 -5.21 5.42 13.57
C LYS A 126 -5.10 5.47 12.04
N ALA A 127 -3.88 5.71 11.53
CA ALA A 127 -3.61 5.73 10.09
C ALA A 127 -4.00 4.41 9.42
N LEU A 128 -3.63 3.28 10.02
CA LEU A 128 -3.97 1.94 9.54
C LEU A 128 -5.49 1.75 9.41
N MET A 129 -6.26 2.21 10.39
CA MET A 129 -7.70 1.99 10.46
C MET A 129 -8.55 2.99 9.68
N THR A 130 -7.96 4.08 9.20
CA THR A 130 -8.71 5.19 8.57
C THR A 130 -9.44 4.77 7.29
N CYS A 131 -8.87 3.89 6.49
CA CYS A 131 -9.42 3.42 5.21
C CYS A 131 -10.02 2.01 5.28
N VAL A 132 -10.32 1.50 6.46
CA VAL A 132 -10.85 0.14 6.68
C VAL A 132 -12.37 0.04 6.46
N LYS A 133 -13.00 1.10 6.07
CA LYS A 133 -14.46 1.15 5.83
C LYS A 133 -14.86 0.55 4.48
#